data_52a1b824327d8add74ba7da600c8a22b
#
_entry.id   52a1b824327d8add74ba7da600c8a22b
#
_cell.length_a   1.000
_cell.length_b   1.000
_cell.length_c   1.000
_cell.angle_alpha   90.00
_cell.angle_beta   90.00
_cell.angle_gamma   90.00
#
_symmetry.space_group_name_H-M   'P 1'
#
loop_
_entity.id
_entity.type
_entity.pdbx_description
1 polymer ?
#
loop_
_entity_poly.entity_id
_entity_poly.type
_entity_poly.pdbx_seq_one_letter_code
_entity_poly.pdbx_strand_id
1 'polypeptide(L)'
;MSKKFLIAISTYKEEKNIVELIKKIRVELKDITILIINDNSNDNTKNLIKNLNDQKIIYLERPKKLGLGTAHKLSIFFAIKNYYDFLVTMDADFSHDPIYLKKLISLADVNNFVIGSRFCEGGRSDYKGLRQIISFCGNLLSKKLLKININEITTFYRVYSTKFLKKIPFDELNAEGYSLGVRLVWLMKKLNVNLIETPIHFKDRNYGKSKIPKFQIIYSLLDLLLMKFKDVFLKQKFYEINHINHLYIEYLLPAFHLHIY
;
A
#
# COMPACT_ATOMS: atom_id res chain seq x y z
N MET A 1 -11.55 7.28 -22.55
CA MET A 1 -12.03 6.29 -21.55
C MET A 1 -11.81 6.85 -20.15
N SER A 2 -12.75 6.69 -19.22
CA SER A 2 -12.56 7.10 -17.83
C SER A 2 -11.52 6.21 -17.16
N LYS A 3 -10.62 6.81 -16.37
CA LYS A 3 -9.59 6.09 -15.61
C LYS A 3 -10.25 5.18 -14.55
N LYS A 4 -9.86 3.92 -14.49
CA LYS A 4 -10.38 2.94 -13.51
C LYS A 4 -9.47 2.90 -12.28
N PHE A 5 -10.01 3.25 -11.12
CA PHE A 5 -9.31 3.21 -9.84
C PHE A 5 -9.80 2.06 -8.97
N LEU A 6 -8.87 1.45 -8.24
CA LEU A 6 -9.14 0.48 -7.18
C LEU A 6 -8.56 1.02 -5.88
N ILE A 7 -9.35 1.13 -4.82
CA ILE A 7 -8.83 1.35 -3.46
C ILE A 7 -8.65 -0.01 -2.80
N ALA A 8 -7.44 -0.32 -2.34
CA ALA A 8 -7.15 -1.53 -1.59
C ALA A 8 -6.87 -1.22 -0.12
N ILE A 9 -7.57 -1.93 0.76
CA ILE A 9 -7.50 -1.80 2.21
C ILE A 9 -7.16 -3.17 2.79
N SER A 10 -6.03 -3.26 3.49
CA SER A 10 -5.66 -4.48 4.22
C SER A 10 -6.21 -4.41 5.64
N THR A 11 -6.91 -5.44 6.09
CA THR A 11 -7.54 -5.49 7.40
C THR A 11 -7.08 -6.68 8.23
N TYR A 12 -6.86 -6.46 9.53
CA TYR A 12 -6.71 -7.50 10.53
C TYR A 12 -7.22 -7.02 11.87
N LYS A 13 -8.39 -7.53 12.30
CA LYS A 13 -9.10 -7.12 13.53
C LYS A 13 -9.40 -5.61 13.52
N GLU A 14 -10.17 -5.18 12.53
CA GLU A 14 -10.56 -3.78 12.33
C GLU A 14 -12.10 -3.58 12.41
N GLU A 15 -12.82 -4.46 13.12
CA GLU A 15 -14.29 -4.39 13.27
C GLU A 15 -14.79 -3.02 13.75
N LYS A 16 -13.99 -2.31 14.58
CA LYS A 16 -14.36 -1.00 15.12
C LYS A 16 -14.15 0.17 14.14
N ASN A 17 -13.34 -0.06 13.09
CA ASN A 17 -12.92 0.99 12.17
C ASN A 17 -13.56 0.84 10.78
N ILE A 18 -13.69 -0.39 10.28
CA ILE A 18 -13.87 -0.65 8.86
C ILE A 18 -15.17 -0.06 8.27
N VAL A 19 -16.28 -0.14 8.98
CA VAL A 19 -17.58 0.37 8.50
C VAL A 19 -17.55 1.88 8.35
N GLU A 20 -17.06 2.57 9.36
CA GLU A 20 -16.99 4.03 9.35
C GLU A 20 -15.96 4.53 8.33
N LEU A 21 -14.85 3.81 8.15
CA LEU A 21 -13.88 4.10 7.11
C LEU A 21 -14.51 4.01 5.71
N ILE A 22 -15.24 2.92 5.43
CA ILE A 22 -15.93 2.74 4.14
C ILE A 22 -16.94 3.87 3.91
N LYS A 23 -17.75 4.23 4.92
CA LYS A 23 -18.71 5.34 4.82
C LYS A 23 -18.00 6.65 4.45
N LYS A 24 -16.88 6.98 5.10
CA LYS A 24 -16.09 8.17 4.77
C LYS A 24 -15.49 8.11 3.36
N ILE A 25 -15.02 6.96 2.91
CA ILE A 25 -14.60 6.78 1.52
C ILE A 25 -15.74 7.05 0.55
N ARG A 26 -16.96 6.57 0.84
CA ARG A 26 -18.16 6.81 0.01
C ARG A 26 -18.58 8.27 -0.04
N VAL A 27 -18.38 9.03 1.04
CA VAL A 27 -18.58 10.50 1.03
C VAL A 27 -17.63 11.19 0.06
N GLU A 28 -16.37 10.78 0.05
CA GLU A 28 -15.38 11.36 -0.85
C GLU A 28 -15.49 10.86 -2.29
N LEU A 29 -15.74 9.55 -2.46
CA LEU A 29 -15.68 8.84 -3.75
C LEU A 29 -16.84 7.83 -3.83
N LYS A 30 -18.00 8.27 -4.29
CA LYS A 30 -19.25 7.49 -4.27
C LYS A 30 -19.14 6.15 -5.00
N ASP A 31 -18.55 6.14 -6.22
CA ASP A 31 -18.62 4.99 -7.13
C ASP A 31 -17.31 4.22 -7.28
N ILE A 32 -16.32 4.48 -6.43
CA ILE A 32 -15.02 3.82 -6.53
C ILE A 32 -15.11 2.37 -6.05
N THR A 33 -14.40 1.47 -6.72
CA THR A 33 -14.28 0.07 -6.26
C THR A 33 -13.32 -0.02 -5.08
N ILE A 34 -13.75 -0.70 -4.02
CA ILE A 34 -12.96 -0.94 -2.80
C ILE A 34 -12.67 -2.44 -2.70
N LEU A 35 -11.39 -2.81 -2.67
CA LEU A 35 -10.91 -4.15 -2.38
C LEU A 35 -10.50 -4.23 -0.91
N ILE A 36 -11.16 -5.07 -0.15
CA ILE A 36 -10.82 -5.33 1.25
C ILE A 36 -10.15 -6.70 1.34
N ILE A 37 -8.90 -6.72 1.80
CA ILE A 37 -8.13 -7.95 1.99
C ILE A 37 -8.08 -8.24 3.49
N ASN A 38 -8.87 -9.20 3.95
CA ASN A 38 -8.90 -9.62 5.34
C ASN A 38 -7.85 -10.68 5.63
N ASP A 39 -6.96 -10.38 6.56
CA ASP A 39 -5.85 -11.25 6.95
C ASP A 39 -6.27 -12.30 8.00
N ASN A 40 -7.39 -12.99 7.73
CA ASN A 40 -7.97 -14.00 8.62
C ASN A 40 -8.28 -13.43 10.02
N SER A 41 -9.06 -12.37 10.07
CA SER A 41 -9.54 -11.81 11.34
C SER A 41 -10.56 -12.74 11.99
N ASN A 42 -10.40 -12.98 13.28
CA ASN A 42 -11.35 -13.74 14.09
C ASN A 42 -12.31 -12.81 14.86
N ASP A 43 -12.64 -11.66 14.30
CA ASP A 43 -13.59 -10.68 14.82
C ASP A 43 -14.79 -10.53 13.86
N ASN A 44 -15.64 -9.55 14.12
CA ASN A 44 -16.86 -9.36 13.32
C ASN A 44 -16.64 -8.58 12.00
N THR A 45 -15.39 -8.30 11.61
CA THR A 45 -15.05 -7.52 10.40
C THR A 45 -15.78 -8.03 9.15
N LYS A 46 -15.78 -9.35 8.92
CA LYS A 46 -16.44 -9.97 7.75
C LYS A 46 -17.94 -9.68 7.68
N ASN A 47 -18.65 -9.94 8.78
CA ASN A 47 -20.12 -9.76 8.80
C ASN A 47 -20.51 -8.29 8.67
N LEU A 48 -19.74 -7.40 9.28
CA LEU A 48 -19.96 -5.96 9.18
C LEU A 48 -19.81 -5.46 7.74
N ILE A 49 -18.81 -5.94 7.01
CA ILE A 49 -18.63 -5.58 5.60
C ILE A 49 -19.75 -6.15 4.75
N LYS A 50 -20.14 -7.40 4.95
CA LYS A 50 -21.25 -8.05 4.23
C LYS A 50 -22.57 -7.29 4.40
N ASN A 51 -22.86 -6.83 5.62
CA ASN A 51 -24.10 -6.12 5.93
C ASN A 51 -24.19 -4.72 5.30
N LEU A 52 -23.10 -4.18 4.74
CA LEU A 52 -23.15 -2.91 4.00
C LEU A 52 -23.90 -3.01 2.68
N ASN A 53 -24.07 -4.23 2.12
CA ASN A 53 -24.71 -4.48 0.83
C ASN A 53 -24.22 -3.55 -0.30
N ASP A 54 -22.93 -3.23 -0.31
CA ASP A 54 -22.32 -2.32 -1.27
C ASP A 54 -21.68 -3.10 -2.42
N GLN A 55 -22.31 -3.06 -3.60
CA GLN A 55 -21.89 -3.79 -4.82
C GLN A 55 -20.53 -3.35 -5.36
N LYS A 56 -19.94 -2.29 -4.85
CA LYS A 56 -18.59 -1.81 -5.22
C LYS A 56 -17.53 -2.25 -4.22
N ILE A 57 -17.86 -3.12 -3.27
CA ILE A 57 -16.91 -3.75 -2.35
C ILE A 57 -16.61 -5.16 -2.82
N ILE A 58 -15.32 -5.44 -2.97
CA ILE A 58 -14.79 -6.77 -3.22
C ILE A 58 -14.08 -7.21 -1.95
N TYR A 59 -14.53 -8.30 -1.35
CA TYR A 59 -13.97 -8.84 -0.12
C TYR A 59 -13.17 -10.11 -0.40
N LEU A 60 -11.90 -10.10 -0.01
CA LEU A 60 -11.01 -11.26 -0.06
C LEU A 60 -10.62 -11.68 1.35
N GLU A 61 -10.92 -12.92 1.71
CA GLU A 61 -10.49 -13.50 2.97
C GLU A 61 -9.30 -14.43 2.75
N ARG A 62 -8.25 -14.25 3.53
CA ARG A 62 -7.06 -15.10 3.47
C ARG A 62 -7.20 -16.30 4.42
N PRO A 63 -6.64 -17.48 4.09
CA PRO A 63 -6.80 -18.69 4.88
C PRO A 63 -6.09 -18.62 6.25
N LYS A 64 -5.10 -17.74 6.39
CA LYS A 64 -4.36 -17.48 7.63
C LYS A 64 -3.77 -16.07 7.62
N LYS A 65 -3.30 -15.59 8.77
CA LYS A 65 -2.56 -14.34 8.86
C LYS A 65 -1.23 -14.44 8.12
N LEU A 66 -1.09 -13.68 7.03
CA LEU A 66 0.08 -13.68 6.14
C LEU A 66 0.85 -12.35 6.15
N GLY A 67 0.35 -11.35 6.88
CA GLY A 67 1.00 -10.06 7.07
C GLY A 67 0.70 -9.01 5.99
N LEU A 68 1.05 -7.76 6.31
CA LEU A 68 0.71 -6.58 5.50
C LEU A 68 1.39 -6.59 4.13
N GLY A 69 2.67 -6.99 4.06
CA GLY A 69 3.42 -7.01 2.80
C GLY A 69 2.77 -7.91 1.74
N THR A 70 2.36 -9.11 2.14
CA THR A 70 1.68 -10.04 1.24
C THR A 70 0.27 -9.57 0.85
N ALA A 71 -0.41 -8.81 1.71
CA ALA A 71 -1.70 -8.19 1.36
C ALA A 71 -1.52 -7.10 0.29
N HIS A 72 -0.52 -6.24 0.42
CA HIS A 72 -0.20 -5.26 -0.62
C HIS A 72 0.23 -5.94 -1.94
N LYS A 73 1.00 -7.01 -1.87
CA LYS A 73 1.35 -7.81 -3.04
C LYS A 73 0.10 -8.34 -3.75
N LEU A 74 -0.85 -8.89 -2.98
CA LEU A 74 -2.12 -9.37 -3.51
C LEU A 74 -2.94 -8.23 -4.15
N SER A 75 -2.97 -7.04 -3.52
CA SER A 75 -3.67 -5.88 -4.10
C SER A 75 -3.08 -5.43 -5.44
N ILE A 76 -1.76 -5.48 -5.59
CA ILE A 76 -1.07 -5.19 -6.85
C ILE A 76 -1.51 -6.19 -7.94
N PHE A 77 -1.48 -7.50 -7.65
CA PHE A 77 -1.93 -8.50 -8.60
C PHE A 77 -3.38 -8.35 -8.96
N PHE A 78 -4.24 -8.14 -7.98
CA PHE A 78 -5.66 -7.95 -8.22
C PHE A 78 -5.92 -6.76 -9.15
N ALA A 79 -5.27 -5.63 -8.91
CA ALA A 79 -5.40 -4.44 -9.75
C ALA A 79 -4.94 -4.70 -11.19
N ILE A 80 -3.80 -5.38 -11.37
CA ILE A 80 -3.26 -5.72 -12.69
C ILE A 80 -4.17 -6.69 -13.43
N LYS A 81 -4.61 -7.78 -12.77
CA LYS A 81 -5.43 -8.85 -13.37
C LYS A 81 -6.81 -8.35 -13.80
N ASN A 82 -7.39 -7.43 -13.05
CA ASN A 82 -8.73 -6.89 -13.32
C ASN A 82 -8.69 -5.57 -14.11
N TYR A 83 -7.55 -5.25 -14.75
CA TYR A 83 -7.39 -4.14 -15.68
C TYR A 83 -7.76 -2.77 -15.08
N TYR A 84 -7.42 -2.54 -13.80
CA TYR A 84 -7.45 -1.21 -13.23
C TYR A 84 -6.26 -0.39 -13.74
N ASP A 85 -6.49 0.89 -14.02
CA ASP A 85 -5.41 1.80 -14.45
C ASP A 85 -4.57 2.24 -13.25
N PHE A 86 -5.22 2.39 -12.09
CA PHE A 86 -4.58 2.86 -10.86
C PHE A 86 -4.99 2.03 -9.65
N LEU A 87 -4.00 1.76 -8.81
CA LEU A 87 -4.18 1.19 -7.47
C LEU A 87 -3.95 2.27 -6.43
N VAL A 88 -4.91 2.49 -5.55
CA VAL A 88 -4.78 3.30 -4.34
C VAL A 88 -4.67 2.37 -3.15
N THR A 89 -3.67 2.55 -2.30
CA THR A 89 -3.54 1.79 -1.05
C THR A 89 -3.77 2.70 0.14
N MET A 90 -4.40 2.19 1.21
CA MET A 90 -4.57 2.88 2.47
C MET A 90 -4.77 1.90 3.63
N ASP A 91 -4.47 2.34 4.84
CA ASP A 91 -4.66 1.58 6.07
C ASP A 91 -6.11 1.66 6.57
N ALA A 92 -6.52 0.66 7.37
CA ALA A 92 -7.89 0.54 7.87
C ALA A 92 -8.16 1.27 9.19
N ASP A 93 -7.14 1.86 9.84
CA ASP A 93 -7.17 2.36 11.22
C ASP A 93 -7.33 3.88 11.37
N PHE A 94 -7.75 4.56 10.30
CA PHE A 94 -7.91 6.01 10.19
C PHE A 94 -6.63 6.84 10.24
N SER A 95 -5.44 6.21 10.29
CA SER A 95 -4.19 6.95 10.13
C SER A 95 -4.08 7.60 8.75
N HIS A 96 -4.74 7.00 7.76
CA HIS A 96 -4.93 7.52 6.40
C HIS A 96 -6.38 8.05 6.27
N ASP A 97 -6.57 9.36 6.50
CA ASP A 97 -7.91 9.97 6.43
C ASP A 97 -8.43 9.99 4.99
N PRO A 98 -9.64 9.46 4.71
CA PRO A 98 -10.25 9.47 3.37
C PRO A 98 -10.40 10.86 2.73
N ILE A 99 -10.42 11.94 3.50
CA ILE A 99 -10.51 13.32 2.99
C ILE A 99 -9.42 13.66 1.96
N TYR A 100 -8.26 12.98 2.04
CA TYR A 100 -7.15 13.20 1.11
C TYR A 100 -7.27 12.40 -0.19
N LEU A 101 -8.22 11.45 -0.31
CA LEU A 101 -8.36 10.57 -1.49
C LEU A 101 -8.57 11.37 -2.79
N LYS A 102 -9.46 12.37 -2.77
CA LYS A 102 -9.70 13.21 -3.96
C LYS A 102 -8.42 13.88 -4.44
N LYS A 103 -7.63 14.43 -3.51
CA LYS A 103 -6.35 15.09 -3.84
C LYS A 103 -5.33 14.09 -4.38
N LEU A 104 -5.17 12.94 -3.73
CA LEU A 104 -4.26 11.87 -4.20
C LEU A 104 -4.62 11.40 -5.61
N ILE A 105 -5.91 11.14 -5.86
CA ILE A 105 -6.42 10.68 -7.16
C ILE A 105 -6.29 11.77 -8.24
N SER A 106 -6.49 13.05 -7.90
CA SER A 106 -6.34 14.15 -8.86
C SER A 106 -4.92 14.32 -9.39
N LEU A 107 -3.92 13.86 -8.62
CA LEU A 107 -2.50 13.85 -9.02
C LEU A 107 -2.10 12.59 -9.80
N ALA A 108 -3.04 11.61 -9.95
CA ALA A 108 -2.76 10.37 -10.63
C ALA A 108 -2.57 10.56 -12.14
N ASP A 109 -1.41 10.19 -12.60
CA ASP A 109 -1.06 10.09 -14.01
C ASP A 109 -0.31 8.78 -14.25
N VAL A 110 -0.28 8.33 -15.51
CA VAL A 110 0.40 7.07 -15.85
C VAL A 110 1.88 7.08 -15.52
N ASN A 111 2.52 8.25 -15.47
CA ASN A 111 3.93 8.42 -15.17
C ASN A 111 4.19 8.87 -13.73
N ASN A 112 3.14 9.00 -12.91
CA ASN A 112 3.23 9.47 -11.53
C ASN A 112 3.06 8.32 -10.54
N PHE A 113 3.86 8.37 -9.47
CA PHE A 113 3.64 7.66 -8.24
C PHE A 113 3.35 8.70 -7.15
N VAL A 114 2.13 8.72 -6.64
CA VAL A 114 1.71 9.72 -5.66
C VAL A 114 1.72 9.13 -4.27
N ILE A 115 2.25 9.87 -3.31
CA ILE A 115 2.36 9.44 -1.92
C ILE A 115 1.84 10.53 -0.97
N GLY A 116 0.98 10.13 -0.02
CA GLY A 116 0.56 10.98 1.08
C GLY A 116 1.70 11.12 2.08
N SER A 117 2.21 12.34 2.26
CA SER A 117 3.41 12.61 3.03
C SER A 117 3.13 13.37 4.32
N ARG A 118 3.72 12.87 5.42
CA ARG A 118 3.77 13.53 6.71
C ARG A 118 4.91 14.55 6.80
N PHE A 119 5.88 14.44 5.91
CA PHE A 119 7.19 15.10 6.00
C PHE A 119 7.44 16.09 4.86
N CYS A 120 6.52 16.25 3.91
CA CYS A 120 6.56 17.38 2.98
C CYS A 120 5.94 18.63 3.59
N GLU A 121 6.11 19.76 2.94
CA GLU A 121 5.51 21.04 3.36
C GLU A 121 3.99 20.89 3.51
N GLY A 122 3.44 21.32 4.65
CA GLY A 122 2.04 21.16 5.02
C GLY A 122 1.66 19.78 5.56
N GLY A 123 2.56 18.80 5.51
CA GLY A 123 2.34 17.47 6.10
C GLY A 123 2.55 17.48 7.61
N ARG A 124 1.84 16.58 8.32
CA ARG A 124 1.97 16.45 9.78
C ARG A 124 1.63 15.05 10.27
N SER A 125 2.08 14.71 11.48
CA SER A 125 1.83 13.43 12.12
C SER A 125 1.51 13.64 13.61
N ASP A 126 0.55 12.85 14.11
CA ASP A 126 0.23 12.83 15.55
C ASP A 126 1.22 11.98 16.35
N TYR A 127 2.14 11.25 15.69
CA TYR A 127 3.18 10.50 16.40
C TYR A 127 4.07 11.43 17.22
N LYS A 128 4.32 11.05 18.47
CA LYS A 128 5.13 11.80 19.43
C LYS A 128 6.30 10.96 19.96
N GLY A 129 7.28 11.64 20.54
CA GLY A 129 8.41 11.02 21.22
C GLY A 129 9.23 10.08 20.31
N LEU A 130 9.68 8.97 20.87
CA LEU A 130 10.58 8.02 20.22
C LEU A 130 10.03 7.49 18.88
N ARG A 131 8.71 7.27 18.79
CA ARG A 131 8.05 6.75 17.56
C ARG A 131 8.16 7.74 16.40
N GLN A 132 8.04 9.03 16.68
CA GLN A 132 8.22 10.10 15.69
C GLN A 132 9.68 10.13 15.20
N ILE A 133 10.63 10.08 16.13
CA ILE A 133 12.06 10.10 15.82
C ILE A 133 12.44 8.91 14.96
N ILE A 134 12.04 7.69 15.32
CA ILE A 134 12.30 6.46 14.55
C ILE A 134 11.73 6.59 13.14
N SER A 135 10.48 7.06 13.02
CA SER A 135 9.82 7.22 11.71
C SER A 135 10.55 8.25 10.85
N PHE A 136 10.94 9.39 11.41
CA PHE A 136 11.68 10.44 10.71
C PHE A 136 13.08 9.95 10.28
N CYS A 137 13.84 9.36 11.20
CA CYS A 137 15.19 8.86 10.92
C CYS A 137 15.17 7.74 9.88
N GLY A 138 14.17 6.84 9.93
CA GLY A 138 14.00 5.78 8.94
C GLY A 138 13.76 6.33 7.53
N ASN A 139 12.91 7.35 7.39
CA ASN A 139 12.69 8.02 6.12
C ASN A 139 13.95 8.76 5.63
N LEU A 140 14.62 9.49 6.51
CA LEU A 140 15.83 10.25 6.17
C LEU A 140 16.97 9.32 5.73
N LEU A 141 17.16 8.20 6.43
CA LEU A 141 18.16 7.20 6.09
C LEU A 141 17.86 6.55 4.73
N SER A 142 16.62 6.13 4.52
CA SER A 142 16.17 5.55 3.23
C SER A 142 16.35 6.53 2.08
N LYS A 143 15.96 7.79 2.27
CA LYS A 143 16.13 8.89 1.30
C LYS A 143 17.60 9.04 0.91
N LYS A 144 18.50 9.13 1.90
CA LYS A 144 19.95 9.33 1.65
C LYS A 144 20.59 8.11 1.00
N LEU A 145 20.37 6.91 1.53
CA LEU A 145 21.01 5.68 1.04
C LEU A 145 20.57 5.33 -0.37
N LEU A 146 19.30 5.45 -0.68
CA LEU A 146 18.73 5.12 -1.98
C LEU A 146 18.68 6.32 -2.95
N LYS A 147 19.16 7.50 -2.50
CA LYS A 147 19.15 8.74 -3.28
C LYS A 147 17.76 9.08 -3.83
N ILE A 148 16.71 8.90 -3.01
CA ILE A 148 15.31 9.16 -3.37
C ILE A 148 14.99 10.63 -3.08
N ASN A 149 14.30 11.32 -4.00
CA ASN A 149 14.02 12.75 -3.88
C ASN A 149 12.60 13.05 -3.34
N ILE A 150 12.15 12.27 -2.35
CA ILE A 150 10.93 12.55 -1.56
C ILE A 150 11.22 12.35 -0.08
N ASN A 151 10.36 12.87 0.80
CA ASN A 151 10.57 12.83 2.25
C ASN A 151 9.82 11.67 2.90
N GLU A 152 8.70 11.21 2.32
CA GLU A 152 7.91 10.09 2.82
C GLU A 152 8.14 8.84 1.98
N ILE A 153 8.67 7.81 2.62
CA ILE A 153 9.02 6.55 1.94
C ILE A 153 8.29 5.35 2.56
N THR A 154 7.75 5.50 3.77
CA THR A 154 7.26 4.38 4.58
C THR A 154 5.74 4.22 4.63
N THR A 155 4.97 5.30 4.41
CA THR A 155 3.50 5.22 4.40
C THR A 155 2.98 4.40 3.23
N PHE A 156 1.84 3.74 3.41
CA PHE A 156 1.10 3.06 2.34
C PHE A 156 -0.11 3.86 1.82
N TYR A 157 -0.21 5.14 2.10
CA TYR A 157 -1.20 6.00 1.48
C TYR A 157 -0.69 6.48 0.12
N ARG A 158 -0.95 5.72 -0.93
CA ARG A 158 -0.29 5.85 -2.23
C ARG A 158 -1.23 5.64 -3.39
N VAL A 159 -0.88 6.25 -4.55
CA VAL A 159 -1.48 5.93 -5.84
C VAL A 159 -0.41 5.45 -6.79
N TYR A 160 -0.62 4.28 -7.34
CA TYR A 160 0.28 3.62 -8.31
C TYR A 160 -0.39 3.53 -9.67
N SER A 161 0.34 3.80 -10.73
CA SER A 161 -0.05 3.37 -12.08
C SER A 161 0.24 1.88 -12.25
N THR A 162 -0.76 1.10 -12.66
CA THR A 162 -0.58 -0.34 -12.92
C THR A 162 0.35 -0.60 -14.11
N LYS A 163 0.51 0.35 -15.02
CA LYS A 163 1.50 0.31 -16.10
C LYS A 163 2.92 0.05 -15.58
N PHE A 164 3.30 0.71 -14.47
CA PHE A 164 4.62 0.53 -13.87
C PHE A 164 4.66 -0.66 -12.91
N LEU A 165 3.56 -0.94 -12.20
CA LEU A 165 3.48 -2.12 -11.35
C LEU A 165 3.71 -3.42 -12.13
N LYS A 166 3.23 -3.50 -13.38
CA LYS A 166 3.47 -4.63 -14.29
C LYS A 166 4.95 -4.85 -14.63
N LYS A 167 5.79 -3.82 -14.52
CA LYS A 167 7.22 -3.87 -14.82
C LYS A 167 8.07 -4.31 -13.64
N ILE A 168 7.48 -4.45 -12.44
CA ILE A 168 8.22 -4.87 -11.25
C ILE A 168 8.37 -6.39 -11.25
N PRO A 169 9.61 -6.91 -11.15
CA PRO A 169 9.85 -8.32 -10.97
C PRO A 169 9.16 -8.84 -9.70
N PHE A 170 8.48 -9.98 -9.83
CA PHE A 170 7.71 -10.54 -8.73
C PHE A 170 8.52 -10.78 -7.46
N ASP A 171 9.76 -11.25 -7.63
CA ASP A 171 10.67 -11.53 -6.51
C ASP A 171 11.05 -10.26 -5.73
N GLU A 172 11.04 -9.10 -6.39
CA GLU A 172 11.28 -7.83 -5.71
C GLU A 172 10.10 -7.39 -4.82
N LEU A 173 8.94 -8.01 -4.95
CA LEU A 173 7.80 -7.82 -4.04
C LEU A 173 7.85 -8.72 -2.79
N ASN A 174 8.86 -9.58 -2.66
CA ASN A 174 9.06 -10.43 -1.49
C ASN A 174 9.73 -9.67 -0.35
N ALA A 175 9.03 -8.70 0.21
CA ALA A 175 9.44 -7.94 1.37
C ALA A 175 8.26 -7.81 2.34
N GLU A 176 8.54 -7.64 3.62
CA GLU A 176 7.52 -7.57 4.66
C GLU A 176 7.36 -6.14 5.21
N GLY A 177 6.13 -5.80 5.57
CA GLY A 177 5.81 -4.57 6.29
C GLY A 177 6.40 -3.32 5.63
N TYR A 178 7.15 -2.53 6.40
CA TYR A 178 7.75 -1.28 5.93
C TYR A 178 8.81 -1.47 4.85
N SER A 179 9.52 -2.61 4.83
CA SER A 179 10.50 -2.91 3.79
C SER A 179 9.89 -2.92 2.40
N LEU A 180 8.70 -3.49 2.24
CA LEU A 180 7.99 -3.44 0.96
C LEU A 180 7.67 -1.99 0.55
N GLY A 181 7.28 -1.15 1.51
CA GLY A 181 7.00 0.25 1.25
C GLY A 181 8.20 1.00 0.69
N VAL A 182 9.36 0.84 1.32
CA VAL A 182 10.63 1.43 0.89
C VAL A 182 11.05 0.87 -0.48
N ARG A 183 10.95 -0.45 -0.65
CA ARG A 183 11.33 -1.15 -1.89
C ARG A 183 10.47 -0.70 -3.07
N LEU A 184 9.17 -0.54 -2.90
CA LEU A 184 8.29 -0.04 -3.96
C LEU A 184 8.67 1.38 -4.41
N VAL A 185 9.00 2.30 -3.49
CA VAL A 185 9.46 3.64 -3.85
C VAL A 185 10.79 3.58 -4.62
N TRP A 186 11.73 2.75 -4.17
CA TRP A 186 13.00 2.55 -4.86
C TRP A 186 12.82 1.98 -6.28
N LEU A 187 11.93 0.98 -6.43
CA LEU A 187 11.62 0.39 -7.74
C LEU A 187 10.95 1.40 -8.68
N MET A 188 10.01 2.23 -8.19
CA MET A 188 9.41 3.31 -8.97
C MET A 188 10.46 4.32 -9.45
N LYS A 189 11.40 4.69 -8.58
CA LYS A 189 12.54 5.53 -8.96
C LYS A 189 13.38 4.87 -10.07
N LYS A 190 13.69 3.56 -9.94
CA LYS A 190 14.46 2.82 -10.97
C LYS A 190 13.75 2.76 -12.32
N LEU A 191 12.43 2.76 -12.31
CA LEU A 191 11.60 2.82 -13.51
C LEU A 191 11.41 4.25 -14.06
N ASN A 192 12.11 5.25 -13.48
CA ASN A 192 12.00 6.67 -13.84
C ASN A 192 10.57 7.21 -13.73
N VAL A 193 9.82 6.75 -12.73
CA VAL A 193 8.48 7.29 -12.43
C VAL A 193 8.63 8.59 -11.65
N ASN A 194 7.78 9.57 -11.94
CA ASN A 194 7.73 10.83 -11.19
C ASN A 194 7.20 10.56 -9.79
N LEU A 195 8.03 10.79 -8.77
CA LEU A 195 7.66 10.65 -7.37
C LEU A 195 7.05 11.96 -6.89
N ILE A 196 5.77 11.95 -6.50
CA ILE A 196 5.00 13.14 -6.10
C ILE A 196 4.53 12.96 -4.65
N GLU A 197 4.85 13.93 -3.79
CA GLU A 197 4.31 14.02 -2.45
C GLU A 197 3.12 14.97 -2.41
N THR A 198 2.11 14.61 -1.62
CA THR A 198 1.02 15.52 -1.24
C THR A 198 0.86 15.49 0.27
N PRO A 199 0.68 16.66 0.93
CA PRO A 199 0.62 16.71 2.38
C PRO A 199 -0.61 15.99 2.91
N ILE A 200 -0.41 15.22 3.97
CA ILE A 200 -1.48 14.61 4.76
C ILE A 200 -1.26 14.90 6.25
N HIS A 201 -2.35 14.89 7.00
CA HIS A 201 -2.29 14.75 8.44
C HIS A 201 -2.47 13.26 8.80
N PHE A 202 -1.36 12.64 9.16
CA PHE A 202 -1.35 11.25 9.62
C PHE A 202 -1.76 11.22 11.09
N LYS A 203 -2.99 10.76 11.35
CA LYS A 203 -3.55 10.67 12.69
C LYS A 203 -3.02 9.45 13.43
N ASP A 204 -2.98 9.51 14.75
CA ASP A 204 -2.83 8.27 15.51
C ASP A 204 -4.12 7.45 15.37
N ARG A 205 -3.99 6.13 15.42
CA ARG A 205 -5.13 5.23 15.21
C ARG A 205 -6.22 5.45 16.26
N ASN A 206 -7.47 5.40 15.84
CA ASN A 206 -8.61 5.58 16.72
C ASN A 206 -8.76 4.41 17.69
N TYR A 207 -8.55 3.17 17.21
CA TYR A 207 -8.69 1.95 18.00
C TYR A 207 -7.59 0.94 17.67
N GLY A 208 -7.30 0.05 18.63
CA GLY A 208 -6.35 -1.05 18.46
C GLY A 208 -4.90 -0.69 18.79
N LYS A 209 -4.04 -1.70 18.81
CA LYS A 209 -2.59 -1.57 19.05
C LYS A 209 -1.82 -1.86 17.76
N SER A 210 -0.58 -1.35 17.67
CA SER A 210 0.30 -1.68 16.55
C SER A 210 0.51 -3.19 16.46
N LYS A 211 0.25 -3.75 15.28
CA LYS A 211 0.36 -5.18 14.98
C LYS A 211 1.71 -5.53 14.33
N ILE A 212 2.59 -4.53 14.24
CA ILE A 212 3.93 -4.65 13.63
C ILE A 212 4.91 -5.20 14.68
N PRO A 213 5.63 -6.27 14.37
CA PRO A 213 6.64 -6.84 15.26
C PRO A 213 7.76 -5.84 15.58
N LYS A 214 8.26 -5.86 16.82
CA LYS A 214 9.34 -4.95 17.26
C LYS A 214 10.63 -5.12 16.42
N PHE A 215 10.92 -6.32 15.96
CA PHE A 215 12.09 -6.62 15.12
C PHE A 215 11.95 -6.13 13.67
N GLN A 216 10.77 -5.68 13.24
CA GLN A 216 10.53 -5.20 11.87
C GLN A 216 11.47 -4.05 11.49
N ILE A 217 11.87 -3.21 12.45
CA ILE A 217 12.81 -2.10 12.21
C ILE A 217 14.17 -2.64 11.79
N ILE A 218 14.66 -3.68 12.47
CA ILE A 218 15.96 -4.29 12.15
C ILE A 218 15.93 -4.93 10.77
N TYR A 219 14.89 -5.70 10.47
CA TYR A 219 14.71 -6.32 9.15
C TYR A 219 14.61 -5.27 8.04
N SER A 220 13.89 -4.16 8.29
CA SER A 220 13.78 -3.06 7.33
C SER A 220 15.12 -2.38 7.07
N LEU A 221 15.96 -2.26 8.09
CA LEU A 221 17.31 -1.69 7.95
C LEU A 221 18.22 -2.62 7.14
N LEU A 222 18.20 -3.92 7.43
CA LEU A 222 18.96 -4.92 6.67
C LEU A 222 18.53 -4.94 5.20
N ASP A 223 17.24 -4.94 4.93
CA ASP A 223 16.73 -4.90 3.56
C ASP A 223 17.14 -3.61 2.83
N LEU A 224 17.14 -2.47 3.52
CA LEU A 224 17.63 -1.19 2.98
C LEU A 224 19.12 -1.27 2.59
N LEU A 225 19.97 -1.90 3.40
CA LEU A 225 21.38 -2.10 3.09
C LEU A 225 21.57 -3.05 1.91
N LEU A 226 20.77 -4.12 1.84
CA LEU A 226 20.77 -5.04 0.69
C LEU A 226 20.32 -4.34 -0.61
N MET A 227 19.29 -3.50 -0.56
CA MET A 227 18.89 -2.69 -1.71
C MET A 227 20.01 -1.75 -2.15
N LYS A 228 20.70 -1.13 -1.21
CA LYS A 228 21.85 -0.26 -1.51
C LYS A 228 22.98 -1.04 -2.14
N PHE A 229 23.29 -2.23 -1.64
CA PHE A 229 24.29 -3.12 -2.23
C PHE A 229 23.94 -3.49 -3.67
N LYS A 230 22.69 -3.93 -3.90
CA LYS A 230 22.19 -4.23 -5.26
C LYS A 230 22.32 -3.01 -6.18
N ASP A 231 22.06 -1.80 -5.68
CA ASP A 231 22.13 -0.56 -6.46
C ASP A 231 23.56 -0.23 -6.91
N VAL A 232 24.55 -0.56 -6.09
CA VAL A 232 25.97 -0.25 -6.34
C VAL A 232 26.65 -1.34 -7.17
N PHE A 233 26.42 -2.60 -6.81
CA PHE A 233 27.22 -3.72 -7.33
C PHE A 233 26.54 -4.51 -8.44
N LEU A 234 25.21 -4.58 -8.41
CA LEU A 234 24.43 -5.31 -9.40
C LEU A 234 23.74 -4.30 -10.31
N LYS A 235 24.34 -3.90 -11.42
CA LYS A 235 23.66 -3.09 -12.46
C LYS A 235 22.46 -3.88 -12.98
N GLN A 236 21.38 -3.89 -12.20
CA GLN A 236 20.17 -4.61 -12.53
C GLN A 236 19.52 -3.96 -13.76
N LYS A 237 19.62 -4.62 -14.90
CA LYS A 237 18.73 -4.36 -16.02
C LYS A 237 17.35 -4.82 -15.59
N PHE A 238 16.42 -3.88 -15.42
CA PHE A 238 15.00 -4.23 -15.33
C PHE A 238 14.59 -4.72 -16.73
N TYR A 239 14.48 -6.04 -16.89
CA TYR A 239 13.88 -6.60 -18.08
C TYR A 239 12.39 -6.26 -18.08
N GLU A 240 11.87 -5.83 -19.23
CA GLU A 240 10.44 -5.78 -19.43
C GLU A 240 9.91 -7.22 -19.28
N ILE A 241 9.17 -7.45 -18.22
CA ILE A 241 8.48 -8.73 -18.02
C ILE A 241 7.25 -8.68 -18.92
N ASN A 242 7.43 -9.09 -20.16
CA ASN A 242 6.33 -9.25 -21.12
C ASN A 242 5.39 -10.42 -20.76
N HIS A 243 5.77 -11.26 -19.83
CA HIS A 243 4.94 -12.33 -19.29
C HIS A 243 4.97 -12.27 -17.76
N ILE A 244 3.92 -11.68 -17.16
CA ILE A 244 3.54 -12.08 -15.81
C ILE A 244 3.28 -13.59 -15.95
N ASN A 245 4.13 -14.40 -15.32
CA ASN A 245 3.95 -15.83 -15.31
C ASN A 245 2.52 -16.11 -14.80
N HIS A 246 1.61 -16.45 -15.69
CA HIS A 246 0.23 -16.85 -15.39
C HIS A 246 0.17 -17.88 -14.25
N LEU A 247 1.18 -18.72 -14.17
CA LEU A 247 1.38 -19.73 -13.13
C LEU A 247 1.34 -19.17 -11.68
N TYR A 248 1.90 -18.00 -11.42
CA TYR A 248 1.89 -17.45 -10.05
C TYR A 248 0.54 -16.86 -9.64
N ILE A 249 -0.23 -16.35 -10.59
CA ILE A 249 -1.59 -15.85 -10.34
C ILE A 249 -2.53 -17.02 -10.07
N GLU A 250 -2.38 -18.12 -10.77
CA GLU A 250 -3.16 -19.35 -10.56
C GLU A 250 -2.83 -20.01 -9.21
N TYR A 251 -1.59 -19.96 -8.74
CA TYR A 251 -1.19 -20.51 -7.44
C TYR A 251 -1.69 -19.71 -6.23
N LEU A 252 -1.89 -18.39 -6.36
CA LEU A 252 -2.33 -17.53 -5.26
C LEU A 252 -3.86 -17.42 -5.16
N LEU A 253 -4.57 -17.51 -6.26
CA LEU A 253 -6.03 -17.33 -6.30
C LEU A 253 -6.88 -18.51 -5.82
N PRO A 254 -6.52 -19.79 -6.05
CA PRO A 254 -7.31 -20.91 -5.54
C PRO A 254 -7.36 -21.00 -4.02
N ALA A 255 -6.38 -20.37 -3.34
CA ALA A 255 -6.32 -20.31 -1.88
C ALA A 255 -7.20 -19.22 -1.26
N PHE A 256 -7.89 -18.38 -2.09
CA PHE A 256 -8.71 -17.28 -1.60
C PHE A 256 -10.18 -17.50 -1.93
N HIS A 257 -11.03 -17.50 -0.90
CA HIS A 257 -12.47 -17.41 -1.09
C HIS A 257 -12.84 -16.00 -1.53
N LEU A 258 -13.14 -15.84 -2.81
CA LEU A 258 -13.62 -14.58 -3.38
C LEU A 258 -15.11 -14.45 -3.07
N HIS A 259 -15.47 -13.48 -2.25
CA HIS A 259 -16.86 -13.07 -2.07
C HIS A 259 -17.03 -11.67 -2.67
N ILE A 260 -17.84 -11.58 -3.72
CA ILE A 260 -18.34 -10.30 -4.25
C ILE A 260 -19.69 -10.11 -3.60
N TYR A 261 -19.83 -9.07 -2.83
CA TYR A 261 -21.10 -8.74 -2.16
C TYR A 261 -21.80 -7.60 -2.87
#